data_5d1e5164395f3adaddb568d7f935a844
#
_entry.id   5d1e5164395f3adaddb568d7f935a844
#
_cell.length_a   1.000
_cell.length_b   1.000
_cell.length_c   1.000
_cell.angle_alpha   90.00
_cell.angle_beta   90.00
_cell.angle_gamma   90.00
#
_symmetry.space_group_name_H-M   'P 1'
#
loop_
_entity.id
_entity.type
_entity.pdbx_description
1 polymer ?
#
loop_
_entity_poly.entity_id
_entity_poly.type
_entity_poly.pdbx_seq_one_letter_code
_entity_poly.pdbx_strand_id
1 'polypeptide(L)'
;MSKNILLFPGGFKPVHDGHLSILESHISNIDNVHIDEVRIYISPKDRDCITADTSLWFFNNIKDTLSNLYNVNIITEISNIPSPVGKCYNDVSTSLTLDKFCMVSSNKDSDIIRKEDFIKTYHVGGRKYDSSKGEQTIYINADIEPVYYNGRIDSYNGLYVSSTIVRQDLRNRDFKMFTTAYKHMLDSNILPINILEEYYYRLIKLI
;
A
#
# COMPACT_ATOMS: atom_id res chain seq x y z
N MET A 1 15.50 2.60 20.67
CA MET A 1 14.09 2.21 20.91
C MET A 1 13.68 1.30 19.77
N SER A 2 12.86 0.27 20.01
CA SER A 2 12.27 -0.56 18.97
C SER A 2 11.14 0.20 18.27
N LYS A 3 10.98 -0.01 16.96
CA LYS A 3 9.92 0.61 16.15
C LYS A 3 8.83 -0.39 15.83
N ASN A 4 7.60 0.09 15.65
CA ASN A 4 6.52 -0.62 15.00
C ASN A 4 6.47 -0.20 13.53
N ILE A 5 6.69 -1.14 12.62
CA ILE A 5 6.87 -0.88 11.19
C ILE A 5 5.76 -1.55 10.40
N LEU A 6 5.02 -0.79 9.61
CA LEU A 6 4.09 -1.31 8.62
C LEU A 6 4.83 -1.60 7.30
N LEU A 7 4.66 -2.80 6.78
CA LEU A 7 5.16 -3.22 5.47
C LEU A 7 4.00 -3.28 4.49
N PHE A 8 4.00 -2.40 3.50
CA PHE A 8 2.92 -2.29 2.52
C PHE A 8 3.39 -2.74 1.13
N PRO A 9 3.31 -4.04 0.83
CA PRO A 9 3.70 -4.57 -0.47
C PRO A 9 2.56 -4.48 -1.48
N GLY A 10 2.83 -4.03 -2.72
CA GLY A 10 1.79 -3.99 -3.75
C GLY A 10 2.28 -3.76 -5.17
N GLY A 11 1.36 -3.94 -6.11
CA GLY A 11 1.58 -3.60 -7.51
C GLY A 11 1.48 -2.11 -7.76
N PHE A 12 0.44 -1.47 -7.21
CA PHE A 12 0.16 -0.04 -7.29
C PHE A 12 0.13 0.52 -8.73
N LYS A 13 -0.53 -0.18 -9.64
CA LYS A 13 -0.50 0.15 -11.08
C LYS A 13 -1.91 0.31 -11.67
N PRO A 14 -2.48 1.53 -11.61
CA PRO A 14 -1.98 2.72 -10.89
C PRO A 14 -2.32 2.70 -9.39
N VAL A 15 -1.70 3.62 -8.63
CA VAL A 15 -2.13 3.93 -7.26
C VAL A 15 -3.51 4.59 -7.29
N HIS A 16 -4.34 4.38 -6.27
CA HIS A 16 -5.69 4.98 -6.14
C HIS A 16 -6.17 4.97 -4.68
N ASP A 17 -7.29 5.63 -4.39
CA ASP A 17 -7.86 5.77 -3.04
C ASP A 17 -8.03 4.45 -2.29
N GLY A 18 -8.36 3.35 -2.97
CA GLY A 18 -8.46 2.04 -2.32
C GLY A 18 -7.15 1.54 -1.71
N HIS A 19 -5.99 1.92 -2.27
CA HIS A 19 -4.70 1.62 -1.64
C HIS A 19 -4.46 2.51 -0.42
N LEU A 20 -4.83 3.79 -0.51
CA LEU A 20 -4.68 4.72 0.59
C LEU A 20 -5.57 4.31 1.79
N SER A 21 -6.84 4.00 1.55
CA SER A 21 -7.78 3.56 2.58
C SER A 21 -7.24 2.35 3.36
N ILE A 22 -6.65 1.36 2.66
CA ILE A 22 -6.01 0.21 3.32
C ILE A 22 -4.85 0.66 4.22
N LEU A 23 -4.01 1.56 3.74
CA LEU A 23 -2.87 2.07 4.51
C LEU A 23 -3.33 2.86 5.73
N GLU A 24 -4.27 3.79 5.55
CA GLU A 24 -4.82 4.64 6.60
C GLU A 24 -5.48 3.81 7.71
N SER A 25 -6.27 2.78 7.34
CA SER A 25 -6.91 1.88 8.30
C SER A 25 -5.89 1.11 9.15
N HIS A 26 -4.71 0.80 8.62
CA HIS A 26 -3.65 0.17 9.40
C HIS A 26 -2.90 1.16 10.30
N ILE A 27 -2.71 2.40 9.86
CA ILE A 27 -2.08 3.44 10.68
C ILE A 27 -3.01 3.83 11.85
N SER A 28 -4.31 4.03 11.56
CA SER A 28 -5.34 4.39 12.54
C SER A 28 -6.00 3.17 13.20
N ASN A 29 -5.26 2.10 13.37
CA ASN A 29 -5.74 0.77 13.76
C ASN A 29 -6.59 0.75 15.04
N ILE A 30 -7.49 -0.27 15.14
CA ILE A 30 -8.42 -0.44 16.25
C ILE A 30 -7.69 -0.66 17.58
N ASP A 31 -6.54 -1.31 17.53
CA ASP A 31 -5.75 -1.64 18.73
C ASP A 31 -4.97 -0.43 19.28
N ASN A 32 -5.06 0.73 18.64
CA ASN A 32 -4.33 1.96 18.97
C ASN A 32 -2.80 1.76 19.12
N VAL A 33 -2.24 0.84 18.36
CA VAL A 33 -0.80 0.62 18.31
C VAL A 33 -0.15 1.78 17.55
N HIS A 34 0.77 2.49 18.21
CA HIS A 34 1.53 3.54 17.54
C HIS A 34 2.42 2.96 16.46
N ILE A 35 2.35 3.52 15.26
CA ILE A 35 3.18 3.16 14.10
C ILE A 35 4.27 4.21 13.94
N ASP A 36 5.52 3.79 13.95
CA ASP A 36 6.68 4.68 13.82
C ASP A 36 7.08 4.87 12.35
N GLU A 37 6.89 3.81 11.53
CA GLU A 37 7.38 3.79 10.16
C GLU A 37 6.48 2.97 9.24
N VAL A 38 6.30 3.44 8.01
CA VAL A 38 5.65 2.72 6.91
C VAL A 38 6.67 2.52 5.79
N ARG A 39 6.80 1.28 5.31
CA ARG A 39 7.61 0.94 4.14
C ARG A 39 6.71 0.46 3.01
N ILE A 40 6.63 1.24 1.94
CA ILE A 40 5.85 0.91 0.75
C ILE A 40 6.76 0.25 -0.28
N TYR A 41 6.51 -1.04 -0.56
CA TYR A 41 7.29 -1.84 -1.51
C TYR A 41 6.53 -2.01 -2.82
N ILE A 42 6.97 -1.32 -3.86
CA ILE A 42 6.36 -1.33 -5.18
C ILE A 42 6.91 -2.52 -5.98
N SER A 43 6.02 -3.30 -6.59
CA SER A 43 6.44 -4.39 -7.49
C SER A 43 7.26 -3.84 -8.66
N PRO A 44 8.43 -4.43 -8.98
CA PRO A 44 9.22 -4.02 -10.14
C PRO A 44 8.58 -4.43 -11.47
N LYS A 45 7.58 -5.34 -11.45
CA LYS A 45 6.91 -5.81 -12.66
C LYS A 45 5.96 -4.75 -13.20
N ASP A 46 6.09 -4.44 -14.47
CA ASP A 46 5.15 -3.58 -15.18
C ASP A 46 3.78 -4.27 -15.34
N ARG A 47 2.74 -3.47 -15.43
CA ARG A 47 1.38 -3.96 -15.70
C ARG A 47 0.65 -3.02 -16.64
N ASP A 48 0.20 -3.54 -17.78
CA ASP A 48 -0.47 -2.72 -18.82
C ASP A 48 0.36 -1.46 -19.16
N CYS A 49 1.66 -1.64 -19.40
CA CYS A 49 2.66 -0.61 -19.65
C CYS A 49 2.93 0.38 -18.50
N ILE A 50 2.19 0.30 -17.37
CA ILE A 50 2.46 1.15 -16.21
C ILE A 50 3.67 0.59 -15.45
N THR A 51 4.71 1.42 -15.33
CA THR A 51 5.98 1.06 -14.74
C THR A 51 6.00 1.24 -13.21
N ALA A 52 6.96 0.62 -12.55
CA ALA A 52 7.21 0.83 -11.13
C ALA A 52 7.61 2.28 -10.81
N ASP A 53 8.38 2.92 -11.71
CA ASP A 53 8.81 4.31 -11.56
C ASP A 53 7.63 5.28 -11.52
N THR A 54 6.57 5.03 -12.30
CA THR A 54 5.36 5.84 -12.28
C THR A 54 4.65 5.77 -10.92
N SER A 55 4.61 4.59 -10.31
CA SER A 55 4.04 4.42 -8.97
C SER A 55 4.92 5.03 -7.89
N LEU A 56 6.25 4.89 -8.01
CA LEU A 56 7.21 5.52 -7.10
C LEU A 56 7.11 7.05 -7.16
N TRP A 57 7.03 7.60 -8.37
CA TRP A 57 6.83 9.03 -8.57
C TRP A 57 5.57 9.51 -7.84
N PHE A 58 4.45 8.81 -7.99
CA PHE A 58 3.19 9.16 -7.33
C PHE A 58 3.34 9.19 -5.81
N PHE A 59 3.84 8.10 -5.21
CA PHE A 59 4.03 8.05 -3.77
C PHE A 59 5.00 9.12 -3.25
N ASN A 60 6.06 9.43 -4.00
CA ASN A 60 7.00 10.48 -3.62
C ASN A 60 6.38 11.89 -3.61
N ASN A 61 5.29 12.12 -4.33
CA ASN A 61 4.56 13.38 -4.31
C ASN A 61 3.57 13.51 -3.17
N ILE A 62 3.18 12.42 -2.51
CA ILE A 62 2.19 12.43 -1.41
C ILE A 62 2.77 12.01 -0.07
N LYS A 63 3.94 11.35 -0.02
CA LYS A 63 4.49 10.76 1.20
C LYS A 63 4.72 11.77 2.33
N ASP A 64 5.21 12.98 2.01
CA ASP A 64 5.50 13.98 3.04
C ASP A 64 4.19 14.52 3.65
N THR A 65 3.15 14.69 2.83
CA THR A 65 1.82 15.05 3.31
C THR A 65 1.25 13.97 4.22
N LEU A 66 1.34 12.69 3.81
CA LEU A 66 0.91 11.56 4.64
C LEU A 66 1.73 11.43 5.92
N SER A 67 3.06 11.62 5.84
CA SER A 67 3.95 11.58 7.02
C SER A 67 3.55 12.63 8.05
N ASN A 68 3.26 13.85 7.60
CA ASN A 68 2.83 14.93 8.48
C ASN A 68 1.42 14.68 9.05
N LEU A 69 0.49 14.20 8.23
CA LEU A 69 -0.90 13.96 8.62
C LEU A 69 -1.00 12.90 9.72
N TYR A 70 -0.23 11.83 9.61
CA TYR A 70 -0.29 10.67 10.52
C TYR A 70 0.86 10.63 11.54
N ASN A 71 1.76 11.60 11.51
CA ASN A 71 2.97 11.63 12.35
C ASN A 71 3.77 10.31 12.29
N VAL A 72 4.01 9.82 11.06
CA VAL A 72 4.69 8.55 10.78
C VAL A 72 5.76 8.75 9.71
N ASN A 73 6.91 8.07 9.82
CA ASN A 73 7.91 8.11 8.77
C ASN A 73 7.49 7.22 7.59
N ILE A 74 7.43 7.75 6.36
CA ILE A 74 7.06 6.97 5.17
C ILE A 74 8.24 6.83 4.22
N ILE A 75 8.62 5.59 3.96
CA ILE A 75 9.66 5.19 3.02
C ILE A 75 9.01 4.49 1.83
N THR A 76 9.37 4.90 0.62
CA THR A 76 8.86 4.33 -0.63
C THR A 76 10.00 3.81 -1.48
N GLU A 77 9.92 2.56 -1.92
CA GLU A 77 10.95 1.98 -2.80
C GLU A 77 10.37 0.97 -3.79
N ILE A 78 11.03 0.83 -4.93
CA ILE A 78 10.81 -0.30 -5.84
C ILE A 78 11.52 -1.50 -5.24
N SER A 79 10.79 -2.60 -5.07
CA SER A 79 11.38 -3.84 -4.55
C SER A 79 12.56 -4.30 -5.42
N ASN A 80 13.70 -4.51 -4.80
CA ASN A 80 14.90 -5.03 -5.46
C ASN A 80 14.83 -6.56 -5.75
N ILE A 81 13.73 -7.19 -5.33
CA ILE A 81 13.41 -8.59 -5.66
C ILE A 81 12.04 -8.65 -6.36
N PRO A 82 11.78 -9.71 -7.16
CA PRO A 82 10.58 -9.78 -8.01
C PRO A 82 9.24 -9.70 -7.25
N SER A 83 9.23 -10.09 -5.97
CA SER A 83 8.03 -10.09 -5.12
C SER A 83 8.15 -9.04 -4.02
N PRO A 84 7.31 -7.99 -3.99
CA PRO A 84 7.29 -7.03 -2.89
C PRO A 84 6.90 -7.70 -1.55
N VAL A 85 6.09 -8.75 -1.58
CA VAL A 85 5.81 -9.59 -0.39
C VAL A 85 7.08 -10.31 0.07
N GLY A 86 7.86 -10.88 -0.86
CA GLY A 86 9.16 -11.48 -0.52
C GLY A 86 10.13 -10.47 0.11
N LYS A 87 10.09 -9.21 -0.31
CA LYS A 87 10.87 -8.12 0.30
C LYS A 87 10.49 -7.93 1.78
N CYS A 88 9.19 -8.01 2.13
CA CYS A 88 8.75 -7.94 3.53
C CYS A 88 9.42 -9.05 4.37
N TYR A 89 9.40 -10.29 3.88
CA TYR A 89 10.07 -11.41 4.58
C TYR A 89 11.59 -11.21 4.70
N ASN A 90 12.22 -10.67 3.66
CA ASN A 90 13.65 -10.39 3.66
C ASN A 90 14.01 -9.36 4.74
N ASP A 91 13.25 -8.28 4.83
CA ASP A 91 13.51 -7.19 5.78
C ASP A 91 13.45 -7.66 7.24
N VAL A 92 12.43 -8.46 7.58
CA VAL A 92 12.35 -9.04 8.94
C VAL A 92 13.55 -9.97 9.19
N SER A 93 13.86 -10.85 8.22
CA SER A 93 14.96 -11.81 8.36
C SER A 93 16.34 -11.15 8.52
N THR A 94 16.54 -10.00 7.86
CA THR A 94 17.82 -9.27 7.88
C THR A 94 17.88 -8.15 8.91
N SER A 95 16.77 -7.84 9.58
CA SER A 95 16.74 -6.82 10.62
C SER A 95 17.68 -7.20 11.76
N LEU A 96 18.52 -6.25 12.15
CA LEU A 96 19.45 -6.36 13.31
C LEU A 96 18.87 -5.71 14.57
N THR A 97 17.64 -5.19 14.49
CA THR A 97 16.97 -4.47 15.56
C THR A 97 15.86 -5.30 16.18
N LEU A 98 15.35 -4.84 17.33
CA LEU A 98 14.18 -5.43 18.00
C LEU A 98 12.86 -4.84 17.47
N ASP A 99 12.85 -4.33 16.24
CA ASP A 99 11.66 -3.76 15.62
C ASP A 99 10.59 -4.82 15.38
N LYS A 100 9.34 -4.39 15.47
CA LYS A 100 8.16 -5.23 15.20
C LYS A 100 7.54 -4.85 13.87
N PHE A 101 7.18 -5.84 13.11
CA PHE A 101 6.69 -5.68 11.74
C PHE A 101 5.26 -6.17 11.61
N CYS A 102 4.42 -5.41 10.91
CA CYS A 102 3.10 -5.84 10.47
C CYS A 102 3.02 -5.73 8.95
N MET A 103 2.57 -6.78 8.27
CA MET A 103 2.26 -6.69 6.83
C MET A 103 0.86 -6.13 6.65
N VAL A 104 0.74 -5.05 5.89
CA VAL A 104 -0.54 -4.47 5.47
C VAL A 104 -1.25 -5.42 4.52
N SER A 105 -2.53 -5.65 4.74
CA SER A 105 -3.38 -6.52 3.92
C SER A 105 -4.72 -5.85 3.62
N SER A 106 -5.30 -6.14 2.47
CA SER A 106 -6.70 -5.82 2.19
C SER A 106 -7.65 -6.83 2.85
N ASN A 107 -8.97 -6.63 2.70
CA ASN A 107 -10.01 -7.57 3.16
C ASN A 107 -10.17 -8.80 2.24
N LYS A 108 -9.32 -8.98 1.23
CA LYS A 108 -9.33 -10.17 0.37
C LYS A 108 -8.76 -11.36 1.11
N ASP A 109 -9.43 -12.51 1.02
CA ASP A 109 -8.99 -13.75 1.68
C ASP A 109 -7.52 -14.07 1.41
N SER A 110 -7.07 -13.91 0.17
CA SER A 110 -5.67 -14.16 -0.20
C SER A 110 -4.68 -13.24 0.51
N ASP A 111 -5.06 -12.01 0.81
CA ASP A 111 -4.20 -11.04 1.49
C ASP A 111 -4.22 -11.29 3.01
N ILE A 112 -5.38 -11.65 3.56
CA ILE A 112 -5.53 -12.06 4.97
C ILE A 112 -4.67 -13.30 5.25
N ILE A 113 -4.81 -14.35 4.43
CA ILE A 113 -4.01 -15.58 4.56
C ILE A 113 -2.51 -15.28 4.49
N ARG A 114 -2.10 -14.38 3.60
CA ARG A 114 -0.70 -13.96 3.45
C ARG A 114 -0.18 -13.22 4.69
N LYS A 115 -0.98 -12.34 5.28
CA LYS A 115 -0.66 -11.64 6.52
C LYS A 115 -0.50 -12.64 7.68
N GLU A 116 -1.43 -13.59 7.81
CA GLU A 116 -1.35 -14.63 8.83
C GLU A 116 -0.10 -15.52 8.66
N ASP A 117 0.22 -15.97 7.43
CA ASP A 117 1.44 -16.76 7.17
C ASP A 117 2.71 -15.96 7.50
N PHE A 118 2.73 -14.67 7.20
CA PHE A 118 3.82 -13.78 7.56
C PHE A 118 4.02 -13.77 9.09
N ILE A 119 2.97 -13.57 9.86
CA ILE A 119 3.03 -13.56 11.32
C ILE A 119 3.48 -14.92 11.85
N LYS A 120 2.85 -16.01 11.43
CA LYS A 120 3.19 -17.39 11.82
C LYS A 120 4.65 -17.75 11.51
N THR A 121 5.23 -17.15 10.48
CA THR A 121 6.64 -17.41 10.09
C THR A 121 7.64 -16.94 11.14
N TYR A 122 7.38 -15.83 11.83
CA TYR A 122 8.28 -15.21 12.81
C TYR A 122 7.81 -15.30 14.25
N HIS A 123 6.62 -15.86 14.49
CA HIS A 123 6.09 -16.13 15.83
C HIS A 123 6.93 -17.20 16.54
N VAL A 124 6.83 -17.27 17.87
CA VAL A 124 7.47 -18.32 18.69
C VAL A 124 7.12 -19.71 18.13
N GLY A 125 8.15 -20.45 17.75
CA GLY A 125 7.99 -21.76 17.10
C GLY A 125 7.80 -21.70 15.58
N GLY A 126 7.76 -20.51 14.98
CA GLY A 126 7.71 -20.34 13.53
C GLY A 126 9.03 -20.69 12.84
N ARG A 127 8.95 -20.97 11.52
CA ARG A 127 10.10 -21.46 10.72
C ARG A 127 11.30 -20.49 10.63
N LYS A 128 11.11 -19.20 10.92
CA LYS A 128 12.14 -18.16 10.92
C LYS A 128 12.23 -17.42 12.25
N TYR A 129 11.67 -17.98 13.31
CA TYR A 129 11.78 -17.41 14.64
C TYR A 129 13.24 -17.35 15.11
N ASP A 130 13.66 -16.20 15.57
CA ASP A 130 14.98 -15.98 16.14
C ASP A 130 14.83 -15.61 17.62
N SER A 131 15.16 -16.53 18.53
CA SER A 131 15.03 -16.32 19.97
C SER A 131 15.88 -15.18 20.51
N SER A 132 16.93 -14.78 19.81
CA SER A 132 17.77 -13.63 20.21
C SER A 132 17.08 -12.28 19.97
N LYS A 133 16.09 -12.24 19.07
CA LYS A 133 15.31 -11.04 18.71
C LYS A 133 13.93 -11.03 19.35
N GLY A 134 13.47 -12.17 19.89
CA GLY A 134 12.12 -12.32 20.36
C GLY A 134 11.07 -12.31 19.24
N GLU A 135 9.83 -11.94 19.53
CA GLU A 135 8.77 -11.85 18.54
C GLU A 135 8.91 -10.59 17.70
N GLN A 136 9.21 -10.77 16.40
CA GLN A 136 9.46 -9.70 15.46
C GLN A 136 8.20 -9.26 14.68
N THR A 137 7.05 -9.88 14.90
CA THR A 137 5.80 -9.51 14.25
C THR A 137 4.77 -9.00 15.24
N ILE A 138 3.92 -8.10 14.76
CA ILE A 138 2.78 -7.58 15.49
C ILE A 138 1.54 -7.77 14.62
N TYR A 139 0.45 -8.23 15.21
CA TYR A 139 -0.84 -8.25 14.55
C TYR A 139 -1.54 -6.92 14.79
N ILE A 140 -2.05 -6.31 13.72
CA ILE A 140 -2.80 -5.07 13.78
C ILE A 140 -4.16 -5.31 13.13
N ASN A 141 -5.23 -5.07 13.87
CA ASN A 141 -6.58 -5.05 13.34
C ASN A 141 -6.82 -3.71 12.66
N ALA A 142 -7.27 -3.78 11.40
CA ALA A 142 -7.60 -2.60 10.61
C ALA A 142 -9.05 -2.74 10.13
N ASP A 143 -9.85 -1.73 10.40
CA ASP A 143 -11.19 -1.61 9.84
C ASP A 143 -11.07 -0.90 8.49
N ILE A 144 -11.12 -1.68 7.41
CA ILE A 144 -10.89 -1.20 6.06
C ILE A 144 -12.23 -0.83 5.44
N GLU A 145 -12.51 0.47 5.41
CA GLU A 145 -13.67 0.98 4.74
C GLU A 145 -13.56 0.83 3.21
N PRO A 146 -14.63 0.36 2.56
CA PRO A 146 -14.66 0.24 1.11
C PRO A 146 -14.68 1.62 0.45
N VAL A 147 -13.83 1.83 -0.54
CA VAL A 147 -13.85 3.04 -1.38
C VAL A 147 -14.74 2.79 -2.57
N TYR A 148 -15.90 3.40 -2.59
CA TYR A 148 -16.89 3.29 -3.67
C TYR A 148 -16.49 4.10 -4.89
N TYR A 149 -16.80 3.57 -6.06
CA TYR A 149 -16.45 4.14 -7.33
C TYR A 149 -17.69 4.37 -8.21
N ASN A 150 -18.29 5.54 -8.12
CA ASN A 150 -19.34 6.12 -8.97
C ASN A 150 -20.16 5.14 -9.85
N GLY A 151 -20.78 4.10 -9.26
CA GLY A 151 -21.71 3.21 -9.95
C GLY A 151 -21.08 2.25 -10.96
N ARG A 152 -19.76 2.24 -11.13
CA ARG A 152 -19.09 1.22 -11.96
C ARG A 152 -18.85 -0.05 -11.15
N ILE A 153 -19.18 -1.17 -11.73
CA ILE A 153 -19.00 -2.49 -11.14
C ILE A 153 -17.66 -3.05 -11.64
N ASP A 154 -16.75 -3.29 -10.72
CA ASP A 154 -15.61 -4.17 -10.98
C ASP A 154 -16.08 -5.61 -10.87
N SER A 155 -15.87 -6.40 -11.94
CA SER A 155 -16.24 -7.81 -11.98
C SER A 155 -15.64 -8.67 -10.84
N TYR A 156 -14.60 -8.18 -10.17
CA TYR A 156 -13.95 -8.84 -9.04
C TYR A 156 -14.39 -8.33 -7.67
N ASN A 157 -14.67 -7.02 -7.53
CA ASN A 157 -14.84 -6.35 -6.24
C ASN A 157 -16.14 -5.54 -6.12
N GLY A 158 -17.08 -5.69 -7.04
CA GLY A 158 -18.31 -4.92 -7.03
C GLY A 158 -18.09 -3.43 -7.30
N LEU A 159 -18.58 -2.55 -6.44
CA LEU A 159 -18.52 -1.09 -6.59
C LEU A 159 -17.21 -0.45 -6.10
N TYR A 160 -16.21 -1.23 -5.76
CA TYR A 160 -14.96 -0.72 -5.18
C TYR A 160 -14.00 -0.23 -6.26
N VAL A 161 -13.26 0.86 -5.93
CA VAL A 161 -12.18 1.32 -6.79
C VAL A 161 -11.08 0.24 -6.89
N SER A 162 -10.64 -0.01 -8.12
CA SER A 162 -9.54 -0.94 -8.39
C SER A 162 -8.64 -0.43 -9.50
N SER A 163 -7.38 -0.87 -9.49
CA SER A 163 -6.45 -0.52 -10.58
C SER A 163 -6.96 -0.96 -11.96
N THR A 164 -7.81 -2.00 -12.04
CA THR A 164 -8.40 -2.45 -13.31
C THR A 164 -9.37 -1.42 -13.87
N ILE A 165 -10.27 -0.89 -13.04
CA ILE A 165 -11.21 0.15 -13.42
C ILE A 165 -10.46 1.43 -13.82
N VAL A 166 -9.50 1.85 -13.00
CA VAL A 166 -8.70 3.06 -13.28
C VAL A 166 -7.96 2.95 -14.61
N ARG A 167 -7.41 1.77 -14.94
CA ARG A 167 -6.80 1.55 -16.28
C ARG A 167 -7.80 1.64 -17.42
N GLN A 168 -9.05 1.23 -17.20
CA GLN A 168 -10.09 1.37 -18.21
C GLN A 168 -10.43 2.84 -18.49
N ASP A 169 -10.51 3.67 -17.46
CA ASP A 169 -10.73 5.11 -17.63
C ASP A 169 -9.57 5.80 -18.38
N LEU A 170 -8.34 5.38 -18.09
CA LEU A 170 -7.16 5.84 -18.83
C LEU A 170 -7.26 5.49 -20.31
N ARG A 171 -7.66 4.24 -20.66
CA ARG A 171 -7.86 3.82 -22.07
C ARG A 171 -8.96 4.61 -22.76
N ASN A 172 -10.02 4.95 -22.01
CA ASN A 172 -11.11 5.78 -22.52
C ASN A 172 -10.75 7.27 -22.57
N ARG A 173 -9.59 7.66 -22.07
CA ARG A 173 -9.12 9.06 -21.91
C ARG A 173 -10.12 9.94 -21.14
N ASP A 174 -10.80 9.35 -20.18
CA ASP A 174 -11.81 10.01 -19.34
C ASP A 174 -11.19 10.54 -18.05
N PHE A 175 -10.65 11.75 -18.09
CA PHE A 175 -10.03 12.39 -16.93
C PHE A 175 -11.04 12.59 -15.79
N LYS A 176 -12.29 12.94 -16.11
CA LYS A 176 -13.33 13.16 -15.09
C LYS A 176 -13.63 11.88 -14.31
N MET A 177 -13.73 10.75 -15.02
CA MET A 177 -13.91 9.45 -14.34
C MET A 177 -12.64 9.03 -13.60
N PHE A 178 -11.46 9.25 -14.18
CA PHE A 178 -10.20 8.98 -13.53
C PHE A 178 -10.08 9.72 -12.18
N THR A 179 -10.46 11.00 -12.10
CA THR A 179 -10.38 11.78 -10.85
C THR A 179 -11.24 11.20 -9.73
N THR A 180 -12.31 10.49 -10.04
CA THR A 180 -13.18 9.89 -9.02
C THR A 180 -12.51 8.78 -8.21
N ALA A 181 -11.46 8.15 -8.77
CA ALA A 181 -10.65 7.15 -8.09
C ALA A 181 -9.66 7.76 -7.07
N TYR A 182 -9.59 9.08 -7.00
CA TYR A 182 -8.69 9.86 -6.13
C TYR A 182 -9.46 10.89 -5.30
N LYS A 183 -10.78 10.73 -5.23
CA LYS A 183 -11.65 11.71 -4.57
C LYS A 183 -11.27 11.93 -3.10
N HIS A 184 -10.98 10.86 -2.37
CA HIS A 184 -10.59 10.95 -0.97
C HIS A 184 -9.27 11.70 -0.80
N MET A 185 -8.25 11.38 -1.61
CA MET A 185 -6.96 12.07 -1.56
C MET A 185 -7.08 13.57 -1.89
N LEU A 186 -7.97 13.91 -2.84
CA LEU A 186 -8.24 15.32 -3.22
C LEU A 186 -8.98 16.05 -2.10
N ASP A 187 -10.07 15.48 -1.59
CA ASP A 187 -10.91 16.10 -0.54
C ASP A 187 -10.14 16.28 0.77
N SER A 188 -9.20 15.38 1.07
CA SER A 188 -8.32 15.43 2.26
C SER A 188 -7.06 16.28 2.05
N ASN A 189 -6.88 16.92 0.89
CA ASN A 189 -5.69 17.67 0.51
C ASN A 189 -4.36 16.87 0.58
N ILE A 190 -4.44 15.55 0.49
CA ILE A 190 -3.27 14.66 0.42
C ILE A 190 -2.62 14.75 -0.96
N LEU A 191 -3.44 14.85 -2.00
CA LEU A 191 -3.02 14.93 -3.40
C LEU A 191 -3.51 16.23 -4.03
N PRO A 192 -2.62 17.18 -4.36
CA PRO A 192 -2.99 18.37 -5.13
C PRO A 192 -3.48 18.01 -6.54
N ILE A 193 -4.49 18.72 -7.04
CA ILE A 193 -5.10 18.45 -8.35
C ILE A 193 -4.09 18.52 -9.51
N ASN A 194 -3.15 19.44 -9.47
CA ASN A 194 -2.09 19.57 -10.49
C ASN A 194 -1.15 18.35 -10.52
N ILE A 195 -0.90 17.72 -9.37
CA ILE A 195 -0.12 16.48 -9.30
C ILE A 195 -0.95 15.31 -9.88
N LEU A 196 -2.26 15.27 -9.63
CA LEU A 196 -3.14 14.27 -10.23
C LEU A 196 -3.22 14.41 -11.75
N GLU A 197 -3.31 15.64 -12.26
CA GLU A 197 -3.26 15.93 -13.70
C GLU A 197 -1.94 15.47 -14.33
N GLU A 198 -0.81 15.77 -13.69
CA GLU A 198 0.50 15.29 -14.17
C GLU A 198 0.58 13.76 -14.15
N TYR A 199 0.05 13.10 -13.10
CA TYR A 199 -0.02 11.65 -13.00
C TYR A 199 -0.84 11.06 -14.15
N TYR A 200 -2.02 11.61 -14.42
CA TYR A 200 -2.87 11.20 -15.52
C TYR A 200 -2.14 11.28 -16.88
N TYR A 201 -1.48 12.42 -17.17
CA TYR A 201 -0.74 12.58 -18.41
C TYR A 201 0.47 11.64 -18.52
N ARG A 202 1.14 11.32 -17.41
CA ARG A 202 2.19 10.31 -17.40
C ARG A 202 1.65 8.93 -17.76
N LEU A 203 0.51 8.56 -17.18
CA LEU A 203 -0.13 7.26 -17.41
C LEU A 203 -0.65 7.13 -18.86
N ILE A 204 -1.30 8.16 -19.41
CA ILE A 204 -1.80 8.15 -20.79
C ILE A 204 -0.67 7.96 -21.82
N LYS A 205 0.51 8.50 -21.56
CA LYS A 205 1.67 8.33 -22.46
C LYS A 205 2.20 6.90 -22.49
N LEU A 206 1.85 6.08 -21.50
CA LEU A 206 2.30 4.69 -21.38
C LEU A 206 1.28 3.69 -21.94
N ILE A 207 0.00 4.04 -22.01
CA ILE A 207 -1.12 3.23 -22.47
C ILE A 207 -1.55 3.65 -23.90
#